data_155839a0e20010fb8fac5ef7387204d1
#
_entry.id   155839a0e20010fb8fac5ef7387204d1
#
_cell.length_a   1.000
_cell.length_b   1.000
_cell.length_c   1.000
_cell.angle_alpha   90.00
_cell.angle_beta   90.00
_cell.angle_gamma   90.00
#
_symmetry.space_group_name_H-M   'P 1'
#
loop_
_entity.id
_entity.type
_entity.pdbx_description
1 polymer ?
#
loop_
_entity_poly.entity_id
_entity_poly.type
_entity_poly.pdbx_seq_one_letter_code
_entity_poly.pdbx_strand_id
1 'polypeptide(L)'
;MNDNLDIRPIQAADIPAITRLMLSVHGKKTRLNEAYLTWQYVDNPDGEAIGYNAWDGDALVAHYACLPVTFTNAGAEASSSVAHRWLWSLNTATHPDYRGQGLFPLLAEKTYTRGVAEDFTAVIGVANAQSAGGFTGRLGFESLGQLAVYCSIYTNFSSDWVSRRLNLTHRLRSLNKTDNRQKGPLVSIAYRSIPLVGKVLRDGTRWGPHCYIGLRRPTTLI
;
A
#
# COMPACT_ATOMS: atom_id res chain seq x y z
N MET A 1 20.05 0.20 -20.77
CA MET A 1 18.70 0.76 -20.63
C MET A 1 18.10 0.71 -22.03
N ASN A 2 16.91 0.19 -22.18
CA ASN A 2 16.28 0.14 -23.51
C ASN A 2 15.83 1.59 -23.80
N ASP A 3 16.59 2.31 -24.66
CA ASP A 3 16.40 3.75 -24.95
C ASP A 3 15.09 4.05 -25.69
N ASN A 4 14.27 3.02 -25.91
CA ASN A 4 13.05 3.11 -26.71
C ASN A 4 11.75 2.99 -25.90
N LEU A 5 11.83 3.03 -24.55
CA LEU A 5 10.62 2.97 -23.73
C LEU A 5 9.99 4.35 -23.54
N ASP A 6 8.70 4.46 -23.81
CA ASP A 6 7.92 5.66 -23.53
C ASP A 6 7.52 5.70 -22.05
N ILE A 7 8.01 6.70 -21.32
CA ILE A 7 7.72 6.92 -19.89
C ILE A 7 6.75 8.07 -19.76
N ARG A 8 5.51 7.76 -19.39
CA ARG A 8 4.46 8.77 -19.27
C ARG A 8 3.65 8.66 -17.98
N PRO A 9 3.02 9.75 -17.51
CA PRO A 9 2.14 9.74 -16.36
C PRO A 9 0.98 8.75 -16.54
N ILE A 10 0.50 8.19 -15.44
CA ILE A 10 -0.70 7.36 -15.41
C ILE A 10 -1.91 8.19 -15.85
N GLN A 11 -2.78 7.58 -16.65
CA GLN A 11 -4.07 8.12 -17.04
C GLN A 11 -5.18 7.11 -16.74
N ALA A 12 -6.40 7.59 -16.53
CA ALA A 12 -7.57 6.70 -16.31
C ALA A 12 -7.75 5.68 -17.45
N ALA A 13 -7.45 6.08 -18.68
CA ALA A 13 -7.48 5.19 -19.85
C ALA A 13 -6.48 4.03 -19.81
N ASP A 14 -5.44 4.12 -18.96
CA ASP A 14 -4.42 3.08 -18.81
C ASP A 14 -4.89 1.90 -17.93
N ILE A 15 -6.00 2.03 -17.19
CA ILE A 15 -6.47 1.04 -16.22
C ILE A 15 -6.58 -0.37 -16.81
N PRO A 16 -7.11 -0.59 -18.02
CA PRO A 16 -7.14 -1.93 -18.60
C PRO A 16 -5.74 -2.53 -18.83
N ALA A 17 -4.77 -1.71 -19.28
CA ALA A 17 -3.39 -2.15 -19.48
C ALA A 17 -2.70 -2.44 -18.14
N ILE A 18 -2.90 -1.58 -17.14
CA ILE A 18 -2.39 -1.78 -15.76
C ILE A 18 -2.94 -3.08 -15.20
N THR A 19 -4.24 -3.33 -15.35
CA THR A 19 -4.87 -4.58 -14.88
C THR A 19 -4.22 -5.79 -15.53
N ARG A 20 -4.01 -5.78 -16.85
CA ARG A 20 -3.33 -6.89 -17.55
C ARG A 20 -1.90 -7.12 -17.04
N LEU A 21 -1.13 -6.06 -16.85
CA LEU A 21 0.23 -6.15 -16.30
C LEU A 21 0.21 -6.73 -14.88
N MET A 22 -0.67 -6.25 -14.02
CA MET A 22 -0.82 -6.76 -12.65
C MET A 22 -1.17 -8.25 -12.60
N LEU A 23 -2.09 -8.68 -13.47
CA LEU A 23 -2.46 -10.10 -13.59
C LEU A 23 -1.30 -10.96 -14.09
N SER A 24 -0.47 -10.44 -15.00
CA SER A 24 0.70 -11.18 -15.51
C SER A 24 1.78 -11.35 -14.43
N VAL A 25 1.98 -10.34 -13.60
CA VAL A 25 3.03 -10.31 -12.57
C VAL A 25 2.61 -11.03 -11.29
N HIS A 26 1.36 -10.83 -10.84
CA HIS A 26 0.88 -11.35 -9.55
C HIS A 26 -0.01 -12.59 -9.69
N GLY A 27 -0.34 -12.99 -10.91
CA GLY A 27 -1.17 -14.15 -11.22
C GLY A 27 -2.67 -13.89 -11.05
N LYS A 28 -3.48 -14.81 -11.57
CA LYS A 28 -4.95 -14.69 -11.62
C LYS A 28 -5.66 -14.72 -10.25
N LYS A 29 -4.96 -15.04 -9.18
CA LYS A 29 -5.51 -15.03 -7.81
C LYS A 29 -5.53 -13.64 -7.18
N THR A 30 -4.97 -12.63 -7.81
CA THR A 30 -5.07 -11.25 -7.33
C THR A 30 -6.51 -10.77 -7.43
N ARG A 31 -6.91 -9.93 -6.47
CA ARG A 31 -8.24 -9.26 -6.48
C ARG A 31 -8.23 -7.97 -7.31
N LEU A 32 -7.10 -7.64 -7.91
CA LEU A 32 -6.97 -6.46 -8.76
C LEU A 32 -7.76 -6.68 -10.07
N ASN A 33 -8.71 -5.84 -10.31
CA ASN A 33 -9.49 -5.76 -11.56
C ASN A 33 -9.72 -4.29 -11.92
N GLU A 34 -10.25 -4.04 -13.10
CA GLU A 34 -10.45 -2.67 -13.58
C GLU A 34 -11.33 -1.84 -12.66
N ALA A 35 -12.45 -2.37 -12.18
CA ALA A 35 -13.34 -1.65 -11.27
C ALA A 35 -12.65 -1.28 -9.95
N TYR A 36 -11.85 -2.20 -9.39
CA TYR A 36 -11.09 -1.93 -8.18
C TYR A 36 -10.01 -0.86 -8.42
N LEU A 37 -9.29 -0.93 -9.55
CA LEU A 37 -8.28 0.06 -9.88
C LEU A 37 -8.90 1.43 -10.22
N THR A 38 -10.06 1.45 -10.88
CA THR A 38 -10.79 2.71 -11.11
C THR A 38 -11.14 3.37 -9.78
N TRP A 39 -11.76 2.60 -8.86
CA TRP A 39 -12.06 3.11 -7.52
C TRP A 39 -10.81 3.61 -6.80
N GLN A 40 -9.71 2.88 -6.89
CA GLN A 40 -8.49 3.21 -6.17
C GLN A 40 -7.74 4.40 -6.79
N TYR A 41 -7.72 4.53 -8.12
CA TYR A 41 -6.86 5.50 -8.81
C TYR A 41 -7.61 6.74 -9.25
N VAL A 42 -8.90 6.65 -9.54
CA VAL A 42 -9.70 7.75 -10.05
C VAL A 42 -10.66 8.27 -9.00
N ASP A 43 -11.39 7.36 -8.33
CA ASP A 43 -12.43 7.72 -7.37
C ASP A 43 -11.93 7.81 -5.93
N ASN A 44 -10.61 7.87 -5.71
CA ASN A 44 -10.04 7.98 -4.38
C ASN A 44 -10.41 9.33 -3.73
N PRO A 45 -11.00 9.33 -2.52
CA PRO A 45 -11.47 10.55 -1.85
C PRO A 45 -10.36 11.56 -1.52
N ASP A 46 -9.11 11.12 -1.38
CA ASP A 46 -7.96 12.00 -1.12
C ASP A 46 -7.32 12.55 -2.42
N GLY A 47 -7.82 12.15 -3.58
CA GLY A 47 -7.36 12.58 -4.91
C GLY A 47 -6.92 11.44 -5.81
N GLU A 48 -6.74 11.73 -7.10
CA GLU A 48 -6.32 10.73 -8.08
C GLU A 48 -4.90 10.21 -7.82
N ALA A 49 -4.67 8.95 -8.19
CA ALA A 49 -3.34 8.35 -8.11
C ALA A 49 -2.33 9.12 -8.96
N ILE A 50 -1.15 9.35 -8.43
CA ILE A 50 -0.02 9.83 -9.20
C ILE A 50 0.99 8.72 -9.41
N GLY A 51 1.59 8.71 -10.61
CA GLY A 51 2.55 7.68 -10.96
C GLY A 51 2.94 7.73 -12.41
N TYR A 52 3.76 6.77 -12.80
CA TYR A 52 4.27 6.66 -14.15
C TYR A 52 4.20 5.23 -14.68
N ASN A 53 3.99 5.15 -15.96
CA ASN A 53 3.99 3.93 -16.76
C ASN A 53 5.18 3.92 -17.73
N ALA A 54 5.77 2.73 -17.95
CA ALA A 54 6.72 2.49 -19.03
C ALA A 54 6.05 1.62 -20.08
N TRP A 55 6.13 2.08 -21.33
CA TRP A 55 5.52 1.43 -22.48
C TRP A 55 6.59 1.03 -23.49
N ASP A 56 6.42 -0.15 -24.09
CA ASP A 56 7.16 -0.59 -25.26
C ASP A 56 6.15 -0.73 -26.41
N GLY A 57 6.12 0.27 -27.29
CA GLY A 57 5.00 0.45 -28.22
C GLY A 57 3.67 0.53 -27.47
N ASP A 58 2.74 -0.39 -27.76
CA ASP A 58 1.41 -0.48 -27.13
C ASP A 58 1.39 -1.36 -25.86
N ALA A 59 2.52 -1.96 -25.51
CA ALA A 59 2.61 -2.85 -24.35
C ALA A 59 3.04 -2.09 -23.10
N LEU A 60 2.23 -2.12 -22.05
CA LEU A 60 2.61 -1.63 -20.72
C LEU A 60 3.55 -2.65 -20.06
N VAL A 61 4.81 -2.27 -19.84
CA VAL A 61 5.86 -3.16 -19.34
C VAL A 61 6.28 -2.89 -17.88
N ALA A 62 6.07 -1.67 -17.41
CA ALA A 62 6.24 -1.36 -15.99
C ALA A 62 5.26 -0.28 -15.51
N HIS A 63 4.90 -0.36 -14.25
CA HIS A 63 3.95 0.52 -13.59
C HIS A 63 4.37 0.81 -12.16
N TYR A 64 4.25 2.06 -11.76
CA TYR A 64 4.43 2.51 -10.38
C TYR A 64 3.40 3.56 -10.05
N ALA A 65 2.67 3.40 -8.94
CA ALA A 65 1.64 4.31 -8.48
C ALA A 65 1.77 4.64 -7.00
N CYS A 66 1.34 5.85 -6.66
CA CYS A 66 1.10 6.30 -5.30
C CYS A 66 -0.30 6.90 -5.20
N LEU A 67 -0.98 6.63 -4.09
CA LEU A 67 -2.24 7.30 -3.75
C LEU A 67 -1.96 8.49 -2.84
N PRO A 68 -2.63 9.63 -3.08
CA PRO A 68 -2.74 10.67 -2.08
C PRO A 68 -3.37 10.13 -0.80
N VAL A 69 -2.83 10.52 0.34
CA VAL A 69 -3.40 10.22 1.66
C VAL A 69 -3.19 11.40 2.58
N THR A 70 -4.16 11.69 3.42
CA THR A 70 -4.09 12.74 4.40
C THR A 70 -3.89 12.15 5.80
N PHE A 71 -2.81 12.53 6.47
CA PHE A 71 -2.53 12.16 7.85
C PHE A 71 -2.75 13.35 8.77
N THR A 72 -3.35 13.08 9.92
CA THR A 72 -3.50 14.04 11.02
C THR A 72 -2.81 13.51 12.27
N ASN A 73 -2.30 14.40 13.10
CA ASN A 73 -1.67 14.00 14.36
C ASN A 73 -2.72 13.38 15.29
N ALA A 74 -2.50 12.12 15.67
CA ALA A 74 -3.34 11.47 16.67
C ALA A 74 -3.13 12.13 18.06
N GLY A 75 -4.21 12.53 18.71
CA GLY A 75 -4.16 13.14 20.06
C GLY A 75 -4.05 14.66 20.11
N ALA A 76 -3.91 15.33 18.97
CA ALA A 76 -4.12 16.78 18.91
C ALA A 76 -5.63 17.09 19.04
N GLU A 77 -5.97 18.12 19.81
CA GLU A 77 -7.33 18.66 19.79
C GLU A 77 -7.69 19.04 18.35
N ALA A 78 -8.97 18.91 17.98
CA ALA A 78 -9.43 19.13 16.61
C ALA A 78 -9.05 20.50 16.05
N SER A 79 -8.83 21.49 16.91
CA SER A 79 -8.41 22.86 16.56
C SER A 79 -6.90 23.00 16.26
N SER A 80 -6.06 22.01 16.59
CA SER A 80 -4.61 22.07 16.40
C SER A 80 -4.05 20.95 15.50
N SER A 81 -4.92 20.14 14.87
CA SER A 81 -4.47 19.06 14.00
C SER A 81 -3.96 19.59 12.67
N VAL A 82 -2.65 19.48 12.45
CA VAL A 82 -2.05 19.77 11.14
C VAL A 82 -2.28 18.58 10.23
N ALA A 83 -2.92 18.83 9.08
CA ALA A 83 -3.09 17.83 8.04
C ALA A 83 -1.83 17.75 7.19
N HIS A 84 -1.28 16.55 7.04
CA HIS A 84 -0.11 16.29 6.21
C HIS A 84 -0.53 15.50 4.96
N ARG A 85 -0.22 16.02 3.78
CA ARG A 85 -0.45 15.34 2.50
C ARG A 85 0.75 14.45 2.19
N TRP A 86 0.52 13.15 2.19
CA TRP A 86 1.53 12.14 1.87
C TRP A 86 1.11 11.30 0.68
N LEU A 87 2.05 10.52 0.19
CA LEU A 87 1.83 9.52 -0.84
C LEU A 87 1.90 8.12 -0.24
N TRP A 88 0.96 7.26 -0.60
CA TRP A 88 1.01 5.84 -0.28
C TRP A 88 1.43 5.05 -1.51
N SER A 89 2.65 4.52 -1.50
CA SER A 89 3.18 3.68 -2.58
C SER A 89 2.51 2.30 -2.60
N LEU A 90 2.01 1.91 -3.76
CA LEU A 90 1.34 0.61 -3.95
C LEU A 90 1.38 0.14 -5.41
N ASN A 91 0.90 -1.09 -5.64
CA ASN A 91 0.67 -1.66 -6.96
C ASN A 91 1.85 -1.55 -7.93
N THR A 92 3.07 -1.76 -7.46
CA THR A 92 4.27 -1.76 -8.30
C THR A 92 4.36 -3.05 -9.09
N ALA A 93 4.54 -2.96 -10.40
CA ALA A 93 4.74 -4.12 -11.26
C ALA A 93 5.75 -3.84 -12.38
N THR A 94 6.58 -4.84 -12.68
CA THR A 94 7.46 -4.85 -13.85
C THR A 94 7.35 -6.22 -14.49
N HIS A 95 7.05 -6.22 -15.80
CA HIS A 95 6.98 -7.45 -16.59
C HIS A 95 8.30 -8.25 -16.45
N PRO A 96 8.26 -9.57 -16.31
CA PRO A 96 9.46 -10.39 -16.09
C PRO A 96 10.61 -10.08 -17.06
N ASP A 97 10.33 -9.94 -18.34
CA ASP A 97 11.32 -9.70 -19.41
C ASP A 97 11.98 -8.31 -19.34
N TYR A 98 11.39 -7.39 -18.58
CA TYR A 98 11.90 -6.02 -18.41
C TYR A 98 12.51 -5.76 -17.02
N ARG A 99 12.63 -6.81 -16.20
CA ARG A 99 13.28 -6.72 -14.89
C ARG A 99 14.78 -6.49 -15.01
N GLY A 100 15.38 -5.95 -13.97
CA GLY A 100 16.81 -5.67 -13.93
C GLY A 100 17.25 -4.40 -14.72
N GLN A 101 16.35 -3.77 -15.46
CA GLN A 101 16.63 -2.57 -16.27
C GLN A 101 16.48 -1.25 -15.51
N GLY A 102 16.23 -1.27 -14.20
CA GLY A 102 16.09 -0.05 -13.38
C GLY A 102 14.75 0.68 -13.53
N LEU A 103 13.73 0.07 -14.14
CA LEU A 103 12.43 0.73 -14.38
C LEU A 103 11.71 1.10 -13.08
N PHE A 104 11.72 0.22 -12.07
CA PHE A 104 11.08 0.53 -10.79
C PHE A 104 11.63 1.82 -10.14
N PRO A 105 12.94 1.96 -9.89
CA PRO A 105 13.46 3.22 -9.35
C PRO A 105 13.22 4.42 -10.26
N LEU A 106 13.34 4.28 -11.57
CA LEU A 106 13.08 5.36 -12.51
C LEU A 106 11.65 5.90 -12.41
N LEU A 107 10.66 5.02 -12.44
CA LEU A 107 9.24 5.43 -12.32
C LEU A 107 8.94 6.02 -10.95
N ALA A 108 9.51 5.45 -9.89
CA ALA A 108 9.37 5.93 -8.53
C ALA A 108 9.94 7.35 -8.36
N GLU A 109 11.15 7.61 -8.84
CA GLU A 109 11.79 8.94 -8.77
C GLU A 109 11.00 10.00 -9.53
N LYS A 110 10.50 9.69 -10.74
CA LYS A 110 9.61 10.59 -11.50
C LYS A 110 8.32 10.87 -10.71
N THR A 111 7.75 9.86 -10.07
CA THR A 111 6.54 10.01 -9.24
C THR A 111 6.82 10.92 -8.03
N TYR A 112 7.96 10.76 -7.35
CA TYR A 112 8.30 11.60 -6.20
C TYR A 112 8.61 13.03 -6.60
N THR A 113 9.29 13.25 -7.73
CA THR A 113 9.53 14.59 -8.27
C THR A 113 8.20 15.30 -8.55
N ARG A 114 7.24 14.61 -9.16
CA ARG A 114 5.89 15.13 -9.35
C ARG A 114 5.19 15.37 -8.02
N GLY A 115 5.30 14.44 -7.07
CA GLY A 115 4.73 14.58 -5.73
C GLY A 115 5.23 15.83 -5.00
N VAL A 116 6.52 16.12 -5.08
CA VAL A 116 7.08 17.38 -4.52
C VAL A 116 6.46 18.62 -5.16
N ALA A 117 6.26 18.60 -6.48
CA ALA A 117 5.63 19.70 -7.20
C ALA A 117 4.14 19.89 -6.84
N GLU A 118 3.46 18.83 -6.42
CA GLU A 118 2.06 18.82 -5.98
C GLU A 118 1.90 18.92 -4.43
N ASP A 119 2.93 19.40 -3.72
CA ASP A 119 2.94 19.66 -2.28
C ASP A 119 2.83 18.43 -1.37
N PHE A 120 3.15 17.23 -1.86
CA PHE A 120 3.31 16.08 -1.00
C PHE A 120 4.66 16.14 -0.26
N THR A 121 4.64 15.87 1.04
CA THR A 121 5.83 16.02 1.91
C THR A 121 6.54 14.72 2.21
N ALA A 122 5.87 13.58 2.07
CA ALA A 122 6.44 12.26 2.32
C ALA A 122 5.78 11.19 1.47
N VAL A 123 6.45 10.05 1.36
CA VAL A 123 5.87 8.82 0.81
C VAL A 123 6.06 7.68 1.82
N ILE A 124 5.03 6.88 1.98
CA ILE A 124 5.05 5.66 2.79
C ILE A 124 4.69 4.45 1.93
N GLY A 125 5.10 3.28 2.34
CA GLY A 125 4.75 2.05 1.65
C GLY A 125 4.83 0.85 2.58
N VAL A 126 4.05 -0.18 2.26
CA VAL A 126 4.14 -1.47 2.92
C VAL A 126 4.91 -2.40 1.99
N ALA A 127 6.17 -2.61 2.30
CA ALA A 127 7.07 -3.40 1.47
C ALA A 127 6.93 -4.89 1.77
N ASN A 128 6.87 -5.70 0.72
CA ASN A 128 7.05 -7.15 0.85
C ASN A 128 8.53 -7.53 0.81
N ALA A 129 8.86 -8.80 1.06
CA ALA A 129 10.24 -9.28 1.07
C ALA A 129 11.00 -9.04 -0.25
N GLN A 130 10.29 -8.98 -1.39
CA GLN A 130 10.91 -8.75 -2.71
C GLN A 130 11.17 -7.26 -2.98
N SER A 131 10.31 -6.37 -2.47
CA SER A 131 10.40 -4.93 -2.73
C SER A 131 11.17 -4.16 -1.66
N ALA A 132 11.29 -4.68 -0.43
CA ALA A 132 11.93 -3.98 0.69
C ALA A 132 13.35 -3.51 0.36
N GLY A 133 14.20 -4.39 -0.24
CA GLY A 133 15.56 -4.04 -0.63
C GLY A 133 15.62 -2.95 -1.72
N GLY A 134 14.62 -2.88 -2.60
CA GLY A 134 14.50 -1.82 -3.60
C GLY A 134 14.17 -0.47 -2.96
N PHE A 135 13.24 -0.46 -2.01
CA PHE A 135 12.87 0.76 -1.28
C PHE A 135 14.02 1.31 -0.43
N THR A 136 14.58 0.49 0.45
CA THR A 136 15.62 0.95 1.39
C THR A 136 16.99 1.13 0.75
N GLY A 137 17.37 0.25 -0.19
CA GLY A 137 18.69 0.29 -0.79
C GLY A 137 18.84 1.26 -1.98
N ARG A 138 17.78 1.43 -2.79
CA ARG A 138 17.88 2.24 -4.02
C ARG A 138 17.12 3.55 -3.95
N LEU A 139 15.97 3.57 -3.29
CA LEU A 139 15.09 4.74 -3.23
C LEU A 139 15.27 5.57 -1.97
N GLY A 140 16.17 5.16 -1.05
CA GLY A 140 16.47 5.91 0.17
C GLY A 140 15.31 5.97 1.17
N PHE A 141 14.50 4.92 1.24
CA PHE A 141 13.47 4.78 2.26
C PHE A 141 14.07 4.33 3.57
N GLU A 142 13.51 4.78 4.67
CA GLU A 142 13.81 4.33 6.02
C GLU A 142 12.79 3.29 6.48
N SER A 143 13.22 2.37 7.34
CA SER A 143 12.32 1.44 8.01
C SER A 143 11.62 2.15 9.16
N LEU A 144 10.31 2.32 9.08
CA LEU A 144 9.50 2.96 10.12
C LEU A 144 9.00 1.95 11.17
N GLY A 145 9.16 0.65 10.93
CA GLY A 145 8.75 -0.41 11.83
C GLY A 145 8.11 -1.60 11.13
N GLN A 146 7.40 -2.39 11.90
CA GLN A 146 6.69 -3.59 11.44
C GLN A 146 5.20 -3.45 11.69
N LEU A 147 4.40 -3.60 10.64
CA LEU A 147 2.94 -3.70 10.77
C LEU A 147 2.55 -5.15 11.06
N ALA A 148 1.84 -5.35 12.16
CA ALA A 148 1.23 -6.65 12.44
C ALA A 148 -0.06 -6.81 11.64
N VAL A 149 -0.13 -7.82 10.79
CA VAL A 149 -1.34 -8.17 10.06
C VAL A 149 -2.13 -9.18 10.89
N TYR A 150 -3.36 -8.82 11.20
CA TYR A 150 -4.27 -9.67 11.96
C TYR A 150 -5.37 -10.20 11.02
N CYS A 151 -5.63 -11.49 11.11
CA CYS A 151 -6.83 -12.11 10.53
C CYS A 151 -7.84 -12.35 11.65
N SER A 152 -9.02 -11.79 11.53
CA SER A 152 -10.13 -12.03 12.46
C SER A 152 -11.14 -12.95 11.81
N ILE A 153 -11.37 -14.11 12.43
CA ILE A 153 -12.33 -15.09 11.95
C ILE A 153 -13.57 -15.00 12.86
N TYR A 154 -14.69 -14.63 12.28
CA TYR A 154 -15.99 -14.69 12.95
C TYR A 154 -16.54 -16.10 12.74
N THR A 155 -16.68 -16.86 13.82
CA THR A 155 -17.24 -18.20 13.75
C THR A 155 -18.33 -18.36 14.80
N ASN A 156 -19.37 -19.12 14.48
CA ASN A 156 -20.36 -19.57 15.45
C ASN A 156 -19.86 -20.80 16.22
N PHE A 157 -18.63 -21.24 15.99
CA PHE A 157 -18.01 -22.38 16.63
C PHE A 157 -17.13 -21.95 17.82
N SER A 158 -16.94 -22.86 18.77
CA SER A 158 -16.05 -22.62 19.88
C SER A 158 -14.60 -22.36 19.43
N SER A 159 -13.88 -21.50 20.13
CA SER A 159 -12.47 -21.18 19.87
C SER A 159 -11.57 -22.42 19.82
N ASP A 160 -11.91 -23.45 20.59
CA ASP A 160 -11.20 -24.73 20.63
C ASP A 160 -11.29 -25.52 19.32
N TRP A 161 -12.45 -25.50 18.66
CA TRP A 161 -12.63 -26.19 17.37
C TRP A 161 -11.77 -25.52 16.28
N VAL A 162 -11.75 -24.17 16.24
CA VAL A 162 -10.94 -23.40 15.29
C VAL A 162 -9.46 -23.66 15.50
N SER A 163 -8.98 -23.66 16.74
CA SER A 163 -7.58 -23.90 17.08
C SER A 163 -7.11 -25.31 16.67
N ARG A 164 -7.94 -26.33 16.92
CA ARG A 164 -7.63 -27.73 16.56
C ARG A 164 -7.65 -27.96 15.05
N ARG A 165 -8.58 -27.34 14.30
CA ARG A 165 -8.74 -27.57 12.87
C ARG A 165 -7.70 -26.86 12.02
N LEU A 166 -7.27 -25.67 12.44
CA LEU A 166 -6.30 -24.87 11.70
C LEU A 166 -4.84 -25.18 12.04
N ASN A 167 -4.60 -26.12 12.98
CA ASN A 167 -3.26 -26.55 13.42
C ASN A 167 -2.30 -25.38 13.67
N LEU A 168 -2.80 -24.32 14.33
CA LEU A 168 -2.08 -23.09 14.51
C LEU A 168 -1.07 -23.23 15.66
N THR A 169 0.20 -23.36 15.32
CA THR A 169 1.32 -23.40 16.27
C THR A 169 1.68 -22.03 16.85
N HIS A 170 1.01 -20.96 16.44
CA HIS A 170 1.26 -19.60 16.92
C HIS A 170 0.27 -19.18 18.01
N ARG A 171 0.81 -18.56 19.06
CA ARG A 171 0.08 -18.07 20.24
C ARG A 171 -1.15 -17.25 19.85
N LEU A 172 -2.32 -17.81 20.11
CA LEU A 172 -3.59 -17.09 20.11
C LEU A 172 -3.57 -16.07 21.24
N ARG A 173 -3.52 -14.77 20.94
CA ARG A 173 -3.90 -13.74 21.89
C ARG A 173 -5.40 -13.51 21.76
N SER A 174 -6.15 -14.10 22.67
CA SER A 174 -7.55 -13.75 22.91
C SER A 174 -7.59 -12.30 23.40
N LEU A 175 -8.04 -11.39 22.56
CA LEU A 175 -8.48 -10.08 22.98
C LEU A 175 -9.97 -10.19 23.26
N ASN A 176 -10.31 -10.54 24.50
CA ASN A 176 -11.68 -10.43 25.03
C ASN A 176 -12.03 -8.94 25.12
N LYS A 177 -12.53 -8.40 24.02
CA LYS A 177 -13.29 -7.14 24.03
C LYS A 177 -14.75 -7.53 23.86
N THR A 178 -15.45 -7.59 24.97
CA THR A 178 -16.90 -7.73 25.02
C THR A 178 -17.55 -6.46 24.46
N ASP A 179 -17.75 -6.46 23.14
CA ASP A 179 -18.72 -5.58 22.54
C ASP A 179 -20.05 -6.33 22.54
N ASN A 180 -21.00 -5.83 23.32
CA ASN A 180 -22.31 -6.44 23.58
C ASN A 180 -23.22 -6.54 22.34
N ARG A 181 -22.72 -6.23 21.13
CA ARG A 181 -23.49 -6.27 19.88
C ARG A 181 -23.11 -7.39 18.93
N GLN A 182 -22.08 -8.20 19.23
CA GLN A 182 -21.66 -9.30 18.33
C GLN A 182 -21.80 -10.65 19.03
N LYS A 183 -22.71 -11.46 18.51
CA LYS A 183 -22.91 -12.86 18.92
C LYS A 183 -21.79 -13.71 18.32
N GLY A 184 -20.81 -14.09 19.12
CA GLY A 184 -19.76 -15.07 18.80
C GLY A 184 -18.36 -14.66 19.24
N PRO A 185 -17.47 -15.61 19.55
CA PRO A 185 -16.10 -15.31 19.94
C PRO A 185 -15.31 -14.80 18.72
N LEU A 186 -14.71 -13.61 18.88
CA LEU A 186 -13.76 -13.06 17.92
C LEU A 186 -12.39 -13.68 18.17
N VAL A 187 -11.89 -14.49 17.24
CA VAL A 187 -10.52 -15.01 17.30
C VAL A 187 -9.66 -14.16 16.35
N SER A 188 -8.78 -13.33 16.90
CA SER A 188 -7.83 -12.55 16.13
C SER A 188 -6.46 -13.21 16.19
N ILE A 189 -5.90 -13.54 15.02
CA ILE A 189 -4.61 -14.19 14.87
C ILE A 189 -3.66 -13.22 14.19
N ALA A 190 -2.52 -12.94 14.83
CA ALA A 190 -1.43 -12.24 14.16
C ALA A 190 -0.85 -13.18 13.10
N TYR A 191 -1.09 -12.86 11.84
CA TYR A 191 -0.71 -13.72 10.72
C TYR A 191 0.71 -13.44 10.22
N ARG A 192 1.12 -12.16 10.19
CA ARG A 192 2.39 -11.75 9.60
C ARG A 192 2.80 -10.35 10.06
N SER A 193 4.10 -10.11 10.17
CA SER A 193 4.66 -8.76 10.22
C SER A 193 5.09 -8.34 8.82
N ILE A 194 4.76 -7.13 8.43
CA ILE A 194 5.11 -6.56 7.12
C ILE A 194 5.88 -5.27 7.36
N PRO A 195 7.06 -5.06 6.72
CA PRO A 195 7.82 -3.83 6.87
C PRO A 195 7.04 -2.60 6.40
N LEU A 196 6.97 -1.60 7.26
CA LEU A 196 6.53 -0.25 6.92
C LEU A 196 7.77 0.57 6.61
N VAL A 197 7.81 1.18 5.44
CA VAL A 197 8.91 2.01 4.98
C VAL A 197 8.41 3.39 4.60
N GLY A 198 9.23 4.41 4.76
CA GLY A 198 8.87 5.77 4.40
C GLY A 198 10.08 6.59 3.94
N LYS A 199 9.79 7.64 3.18
CA LYS A 199 10.78 8.59 2.68
C LYS A 199 10.21 10.00 2.80
N VAL A 200 11.00 10.90 3.36
CA VAL A 200 10.71 12.34 3.37
C VAL A 200 11.05 12.91 2.00
N LEU A 201 10.13 13.63 1.40
CA LEU A 201 10.29 14.24 0.08
C LEU A 201 10.71 15.71 0.14
N ARG A 202 10.45 16.39 1.27
CA ARG A 202 10.81 17.81 1.49
C ARG A 202 11.65 17.97 2.75
N ASP A 203 12.60 18.88 2.71
CA ASP A 203 13.37 19.28 3.89
C ASP A 203 12.44 19.85 4.97
N GLY A 204 12.75 19.54 6.24
CA GLY A 204 11.97 19.98 7.40
C GLY A 204 10.86 19.02 7.85
N THR A 205 10.48 18.05 7.04
CA THR A 205 9.57 16.96 7.47
C THR A 205 10.38 15.94 8.28
N ARG A 206 10.02 15.74 9.56
CA ARG A 206 10.64 14.72 10.41
C ARG A 206 9.60 13.69 10.80
N TRP A 207 10.00 12.42 10.80
CA TRP A 207 9.23 11.38 11.45
C TRP A 207 9.26 11.66 12.96
N GLY A 208 8.14 12.11 13.51
CA GLY A 208 8.03 12.30 14.96
C GLY A 208 8.05 10.94 15.68
N PRO A 209 8.52 10.87 16.95
CA PRO A 209 8.54 9.64 17.74
C PRO A 209 7.16 9.04 17.99
N HIS A 210 6.09 9.71 17.58
CA HIS A 210 4.69 9.33 17.80
C HIS A 210 3.85 9.31 16.50
N CYS A 211 4.46 8.98 15.35
CA CYS A 211 3.70 8.78 14.11
C CYS A 211 2.88 7.48 14.24
N TYR A 212 1.70 7.56 14.86
CA TYR A 212 0.73 6.47 14.89
C TYR A 212 -0.06 6.48 13.58
N ILE A 213 0.17 5.50 12.73
CA ILE A 213 -0.67 5.29 11.55
C ILE A 213 -1.99 4.68 12.01
N GLY A 214 -2.95 5.53 12.28
CA GLY A 214 -4.33 5.13 12.50
C GLY A 214 -4.99 4.81 11.17
N LEU A 215 -4.94 3.56 10.72
CA LEU A 215 -5.77 3.12 9.61
C LEU A 215 -7.23 3.23 10.05
N ARG A 216 -7.98 4.21 9.54
CA ARG A 216 -9.45 4.19 9.65
C ARG A 216 -9.93 2.91 8.98
N ARG A 217 -10.67 2.09 9.71
CA ARG A 217 -11.40 0.97 9.11
C ARG A 217 -12.30 1.53 8.02
N PRO A 218 -12.34 0.93 6.83
CA PRO A 218 -13.38 1.28 5.89
C PRO A 218 -14.72 1.01 6.56
N THR A 219 -15.55 2.03 6.63
CA THR A 219 -16.95 1.89 7.03
C THR A 219 -17.56 0.85 6.09
N THR A 220 -18.11 -0.16 6.67
CA THR A 220 -18.79 -1.30 6.05
C THR A 220 -19.56 -0.86 4.82
N LEU A 221 -19.14 -1.31 3.65
CA LEU A 221 -20.04 -1.41 2.50
C LEU A 221 -20.85 -2.70 2.70
N ILE A 222 -22.16 -2.50 2.86
CA ILE A 222 -23.21 -3.53 2.82
C ILE A 222 -23.24 -4.19 1.43
#